data_46af7f13f0920433c1828225253c974a
#
_entry.id   46af7f13f0920433c1828225253c974a
#
_cell.length_a   1.000
_cell.length_b   1.000
_cell.length_c   1.000
_cell.angle_alpha   90.00
_cell.angle_beta   90.00
_cell.angle_gamma   90.00
#
_symmetry.space_group_name_H-M   'P 1'
#
loop_
_entity.id
_entity.type
_entity.pdbx_description
1 polymer ?
#
loop_
_entity_poly.entity_id
_entity_poly.type
_entity_poly.pdbx_seq_one_letter_code
_entity_poly.pdbx_strand_id
1 'polypeptide(L)'
;MRSNESSEDYLETILILGNRSSLVRAVDIAAEMGFKKPSVSVAMKNLRQKNLITVADNGDIRLTEDGHKIADKVYERHQLISSGLMILGVQEKTAIHDACRIEHIISEESFQALKKAVYELREQQAVLHGETADQV
;
A
#
# COMPACT_ATOMS: atom_id res chain seq x y z
N MET A 1 16.45 5.60 -6.12
CA MET A 1 15.10 5.37 -6.66
C MET A 1 14.58 4.01 -6.25
N ARG A 2 15.25 2.95 -6.67
CA ARG A 2 14.81 1.59 -6.31
C ARG A 2 14.84 1.33 -4.80
N SER A 3 15.78 1.93 -4.08
CA SER A 3 15.87 1.78 -2.63
C SER A 3 14.66 2.38 -1.91
N ASN A 4 14.13 3.52 -2.39
CA ASN A 4 12.94 4.13 -1.83
C ASN A 4 11.69 3.30 -2.13
N GLU A 5 11.60 2.80 -3.36
CA GLU A 5 10.50 1.93 -3.77
C GLU A 5 10.47 0.66 -2.93
N SER A 6 11.62 0.05 -2.70
CA SER A 6 11.74 -1.15 -1.89
C SER A 6 11.33 -0.89 -0.43
N SER A 7 11.79 0.23 0.13
CA SER A 7 11.42 0.63 1.49
C SER A 7 9.91 0.85 1.61
N GLU A 8 9.31 1.50 0.62
CA GLU A 8 7.88 1.75 0.59
C GLU A 8 7.10 0.44 0.51
N ASP A 9 7.55 -0.52 -0.30
CA ASP A 9 6.92 -1.83 -0.39
C ASP A 9 6.95 -2.57 0.94
N TYR A 10 8.07 -2.54 1.64
CA TYR A 10 8.18 -3.16 2.96
C TYR A 10 7.24 -2.51 3.96
N LEU A 11 7.20 -1.18 3.99
CA LEU A 11 6.36 -0.44 4.93
C LEU A 11 4.87 -0.70 4.64
N GLU A 12 4.48 -0.73 3.38
CA GLU A 12 3.11 -1.05 2.98
C GLU A 12 2.75 -2.48 3.41
N THR A 13 3.65 -3.43 3.22
CA THR A 13 3.43 -4.82 3.60
C THR A 13 3.24 -4.94 5.11
N ILE A 14 4.05 -4.23 5.90
CA ILE A 14 3.91 -4.20 7.35
C ILE A 14 2.54 -3.65 7.75
N LEU A 15 2.09 -2.60 7.08
CA LEU A 15 0.76 -2.02 7.32
C LEU A 15 -0.34 -3.04 7.06
N ILE A 16 -0.29 -3.70 5.90
CA ILE A 16 -1.30 -4.67 5.49
C ILE A 16 -1.34 -5.85 6.46
N LEU A 17 -0.18 -6.41 6.79
CA LEU A 17 -0.10 -7.54 7.71
C LEU A 17 -0.53 -7.15 9.12
N GLY A 18 -0.21 -5.95 9.56
CA GLY A 18 -0.62 -5.43 10.86
C GLY A 18 -2.13 -5.26 10.99
N ASN A 19 -2.81 -5.02 9.88
CA ASN A 19 -4.27 -4.94 9.86
C ASN A 19 -4.94 -6.31 9.90
N ARG A 20 -4.23 -7.36 9.49
CA ARG A 20 -4.75 -8.74 9.49
C ARG A 20 -4.40 -9.51 10.75
N SER A 21 -3.33 -9.14 11.43
CA SER A 21 -2.75 -9.96 12.48
C SER A 21 -2.24 -9.09 13.63
N SER A 22 -2.35 -9.62 14.85
CA SER A 22 -1.84 -8.92 16.04
C SER A 22 -0.33 -9.06 16.20
N LEU A 23 0.29 -9.96 15.44
CA LEU A 23 1.74 -10.22 15.50
C LEU A 23 2.28 -10.29 14.08
N VAL A 24 3.27 -9.44 13.77
CA VAL A 24 3.93 -9.40 12.46
C VAL A 24 5.43 -9.58 12.68
N ARG A 25 5.98 -10.65 12.14
CA ARG A 25 7.40 -10.95 12.23
C ARG A 25 8.05 -10.93 10.85
N ALA A 26 9.38 -10.89 10.83
CA ALA A 26 10.14 -10.88 9.57
C ALA A 26 9.77 -12.08 8.68
N VAL A 27 9.49 -13.25 9.27
CA VAL A 27 9.10 -14.44 8.50
C VAL A 27 7.77 -14.24 7.78
N ASP A 28 6.84 -13.51 8.39
CA ASP A 28 5.55 -13.21 7.76
C ASP A 28 5.72 -12.26 6.58
N ILE A 29 6.59 -11.28 6.72
CA ILE A 29 6.91 -10.33 5.65
C ILE A 29 7.57 -11.06 4.48
N ALA A 30 8.53 -11.93 4.77
CA ALA A 30 9.22 -12.72 3.76
C ALA A 30 8.23 -13.60 2.98
N ALA A 31 7.30 -14.25 3.68
CA ALA A 31 6.29 -15.09 3.05
C ALA A 31 5.35 -14.28 2.16
N GLU A 32 4.89 -13.13 2.66
CA GLU A 32 3.95 -12.27 1.91
C GLU A 32 4.59 -11.72 0.64
N MET A 33 5.86 -11.29 0.72
CA MET A 33 6.56 -10.67 -0.41
C MET A 33 7.27 -11.67 -1.32
N GLY A 34 7.38 -12.93 -0.91
CA GLY A 34 8.11 -13.93 -1.67
C GLY A 34 9.62 -13.70 -1.68
N PHE A 35 10.14 -13.07 -0.63
CA PHE A 35 11.57 -12.76 -0.50
C PHE A 35 12.26 -13.72 0.46
N LYS A 36 13.57 -13.83 0.34
CA LYS A 36 14.38 -14.66 1.23
C LYS A 36 14.54 -13.99 2.59
N LYS A 37 14.54 -14.79 3.65
CA LYS A 37 14.66 -14.28 5.03
C LYS A 37 15.87 -13.38 5.27
N PRO A 38 17.09 -13.69 4.77
CA PRO A 38 18.24 -12.79 4.97
C PRO A 38 18.02 -11.40 4.37
N SER A 39 17.39 -11.32 3.19
CA SER A 39 17.10 -10.04 2.55
C SER A 39 16.12 -9.22 3.38
N VAL A 40 15.09 -9.85 3.91
CA VAL A 40 14.09 -9.19 4.77
C VAL A 40 14.74 -8.72 6.07
N SER A 41 15.61 -9.52 6.67
CA SER A 41 16.31 -9.15 7.91
C SER A 41 17.15 -7.90 7.73
N VAL A 42 17.87 -7.80 6.61
CA VAL A 42 18.66 -6.60 6.27
C VAL A 42 17.74 -5.38 6.10
N ALA A 43 16.63 -5.56 5.38
CA ALA A 43 15.68 -4.48 5.16
C ALA A 43 15.07 -3.99 6.47
N MET A 44 14.70 -4.91 7.38
CA MET A 44 14.14 -4.54 8.68
C MET A 44 15.15 -3.78 9.52
N LYS A 45 16.41 -4.21 9.50
CA LYS A 45 17.48 -3.50 10.20
C LYS A 45 17.61 -2.06 9.69
N ASN A 46 17.59 -1.88 8.36
CA ASN A 46 17.69 -0.56 7.74
C ASN A 46 16.49 0.34 8.12
N LEU A 47 15.28 -0.20 8.08
CA LEU A 47 14.08 0.55 8.43
C LEU A 47 14.08 0.93 9.91
N ARG A 48 14.56 0.03 10.77
CA ARG A 48 14.69 0.32 12.20
C ARG A 48 15.70 1.43 12.45
N GLN A 49 16.83 1.42 11.74
CA GLN A 49 17.84 2.47 11.87
C GLN A 49 17.30 3.84 11.40
N LYS A 50 16.42 3.85 10.43
CA LYS A 50 15.77 5.07 9.93
C LYS A 50 14.59 5.49 10.81
N ASN A 51 14.32 4.76 11.88
CA ASN A 51 13.23 5.01 12.81
C ASN A 51 11.85 4.97 12.16
N LEU A 52 11.69 4.09 11.18
CA LEU A 52 10.41 3.88 10.50
C LEU A 52 9.63 2.70 11.05
N ILE A 53 10.31 1.78 11.75
CA ILE A 53 9.70 0.64 12.43
C ILE A 53 10.31 0.47 13.81
N THR A 54 9.59 -0.25 14.67
CA THR A 54 10.10 -0.79 15.93
C THR A 54 10.02 -2.31 15.87
N VAL A 55 10.91 -2.98 16.59
CA VAL A 55 10.90 -4.45 16.71
C VAL A 55 10.93 -4.80 18.19
N ALA A 56 9.88 -5.44 18.65
CA ALA A 56 9.77 -5.86 20.05
C ALA A 56 10.63 -7.10 20.33
N ASP A 57 10.80 -7.44 21.61
CA ASP A 57 11.61 -8.59 22.01
C ASP A 57 11.09 -9.92 21.42
N ASN A 58 9.77 -10.03 21.23
CA ASN A 58 9.17 -11.21 20.61
C ASN A 58 9.25 -11.20 19.10
N GLY A 59 9.89 -10.19 18.49
CA GLY A 59 10.03 -10.04 17.05
C GLY A 59 8.89 -9.31 16.38
N ASP A 60 7.91 -8.81 17.13
CA ASP A 60 6.77 -8.07 16.56
C ASP A 60 7.24 -6.74 15.97
N ILE A 61 6.94 -6.56 14.69
CA ILE A 61 7.34 -5.39 13.91
C ILE A 61 6.14 -4.45 13.78
N ARG A 62 6.34 -3.19 14.18
CA ARG A 62 5.30 -2.16 14.10
C ARG A 62 5.85 -0.92 13.42
N LEU A 63 4.97 -0.22 12.71
CA LEU A 63 5.32 1.06 12.10
C LEU A 63 5.38 2.13 13.17
N THR A 64 6.38 3.02 13.07
CA THR A 64 6.39 4.25 13.83
C THR A 64 5.42 5.24 13.20
N GLU A 65 5.25 6.41 13.81
CA GLU A 65 4.43 7.47 13.22
C GLU A 65 4.96 7.85 11.82
N ASP A 66 6.28 7.99 11.69
CA ASP A 66 6.90 8.31 10.41
C ASP A 66 6.74 7.18 9.39
N GLY A 67 6.85 5.92 9.86
CA GLY A 67 6.59 4.75 9.00
C GLY A 67 5.16 4.71 8.51
N HIS A 68 4.21 5.04 9.37
CA HIS A 68 2.79 5.12 9.00
C HIS A 68 2.53 6.17 7.93
N LYS A 69 3.16 7.34 8.04
CA LYS A 69 2.98 8.40 7.04
C LYS A 69 3.33 7.91 5.64
N ILE A 70 4.42 7.17 5.53
CA ILE A 70 4.86 6.61 4.24
C ILE A 70 3.95 5.47 3.81
N ALA A 71 3.69 4.53 4.69
CA ALA A 71 2.89 3.35 4.37
C ALA A 71 1.45 3.71 3.99
N ASP A 72 0.82 4.60 4.74
CA ASP A 72 -0.55 5.03 4.48
C ASP A 72 -0.67 5.73 3.12
N LYS A 73 0.31 6.56 2.77
CA LYS A 73 0.35 7.26 1.49
C LYS A 73 0.46 6.28 0.34
N VAL A 74 1.37 5.32 0.43
CA VAL A 74 1.59 4.32 -0.62
C VAL A 74 0.35 3.43 -0.75
N TYR A 75 -0.23 3.02 0.37
CA TYR A 75 -1.42 2.19 0.39
C TYR A 75 -2.63 2.90 -0.23
N GLU A 76 -2.83 4.17 0.08
CA GLU A 76 -3.89 4.98 -0.53
C GLU A 76 -3.72 5.03 -2.05
N ARG A 77 -2.50 5.28 -2.51
CA ARG A 77 -2.19 5.31 -3.94
C ARG A 77 -2.50 3.98 -4.60
N HIS A 78 -2.08 2.88 -3.96
CA HIS A 78 -2.33 1.53 -4.47
C HIS A 78 -3.83 1.28 -4.65
N GLN A 79 -4.62 1.55 -3.62
CA GLN A 79 -6.06 1.32 -3.63
C GLN A 79 -6.75 2.16 -4.69
N LEU A 80 -6.40 3.42 -4.78
CA LEU A 80 -7.03 4.34 -5.72
C LEU A 80 -6.68 4.00 -7.17
N ILE A 81 -5.41 3.77 -7.45
CA ILE A 81 -4.95 3.48 -8.82
C ILE A 81 -5.51 2.15 -9.30
N SER A 82 -5.44 1.10 -8.48
CA SER A 82 -5.95 -0.21 -8.89
C SER A 82 -7.46 -0.16 -9.12
N SER A 83 -8.23 0.46 -8.22
CA SER A 83 -9.68 0.54 -8.40
C SER A 83 -10.05 1.43 -9.58
N GLY A 84 -9.31 2.52 -9.82
CA GLY A 84 -9.53 3.38 -10.97
C GLY A 84 -9.34 2.64 -12.28
N LEU A 85 -8.28 1.85 -12.38
CA LEU A 85 -8.02 1.03 -13.56
C LEU A 85 -9.13 0.00 -13.77
N MET A 86 -9.62 -0.62 -12.70
CA MET A 86 -10.72 -1.59 -12.80
C MET A 86 -12.02 -0.92 -13.25
N ILE A 87 -12.30 0.28 -12.80
CA ILE A 87 -13.47 1.06 -13.27
C ILE A 87 -13.39 1.30 -14.78
N LEU A 88 -12.17 1.53 -15.30
CA LEU A 88 -11.94 1.75 -16.73
C LEU A 88 -11.96 0.46 -17.54
N GLY A 89 -12.13 -0.70 -16.91
CA GLY A 89 -12.24 -1.97 -17.59
C GLY A 89 -10.99 -2.82 -17.58
N VAL A 90 -9.96 -2.42 -16.83
CA VAL A 90 -8.74 -3.22 -16.70
C VAL A 90 -9.01 -4.39 -15.75
N GLN A 91 -8.54 -5.58 -16.12
CA GLN A 91 -8.69 -6.77 -15.29
C GLN A 91 -7.99 -6.56 -13.94
N GLU A 92 -8.58 -7.11 -12.88
CA GLU A 92 -8.08 -6.94 -11.52
C GLU A 92 -6.60 -7.26 -11.39
N LYS A 93 -6.16 -8.40 -11.92
CA LYS A 93 -4.77 -8.84 -11.82
C LYS A 93 -3.81 -7.82 -12.44
N THR A 94 -4.15 -7.31 -13.62
CA THR A 94 -3.36 -6.30 -14.31
C THR A 94 -3.39 -4.98 -13.56
N ALA A 95 -4.56 -4.58 -13.08
CA ALA A 95 -4.72 -3.32 -12.35
C ALA A 95 -3.87 -3.30 -11.09
N ILE A 96 -3.86 -4.39 -10.33
CA ILE A 96 -3.05 -4.52 -9.11
C ILE A 96 -1.56 -4.49 -9.45
N HIS A 97 -1.16 -5.23 -10.47
CA HIS A 97 0.24 -5.29 -10.91
C HIS A 97 0.74 -3.89 -11.30
N ASP A 98 -0.03 -3.18 -12.12
CA ASP A 98 0.37 -1.85 -12.58
C ASP A 98 0.36 -0.84 -11.44
N ALA A 99 -0.65 -0.89 -10.55
CA ALA A 99 -0.73 -0.02 -9.40
C ALA A 99 0.48 -0.16 -8.50
N CYS A 100 0.97 -1.39 -8.28
CA CYS A 100 2.16 -1.65 -7.47
C CYS A 100 3.40 -0.93 -7.98
N ARG A 101 3.43 -0.58 -9.25
CA ARG A 101 4.56 0.14 -9.86
C ARG A 101 4.30 1.64 -9.90
N ILE A 102 3.12 2.03 -10.31
CA ILE A 102 2.74 3.46 -10.47
C ILE A 102 2.77 4.19 -9.13
N GLU A 103 2.36 3.53 -8.06
CA GLU A 103 2.23 4.16 -6.73
C GLU A 103 3.54 4.77 -6.22
N HIS A 104 4.68 4.26 -6.68
CA HIS A 104 5.99 4.74 -6.23
C HIS A 104 6.54 5.89 -7.07
N ILE A 105 6.03 6.08 -8.27
CA ILE A 105 6.60 7.04 -9.22
C ILE A 105 5.68 8.23 -9.54
N ILE A 106 4.39 8.11 -9.24
CA ILE A 106 3.43 9.16 -9.55
C ILE A 106 3.66 10.40 -8.66
N SER A 107 3.62 11.58 -9.26
CA SER A 107 3.74 12.82 -8.49
C SER A 107 2.49 13.06 -7.65
N GLU A 108 2.62 13.89 -6.61
CA GLU A 108 1.48 14.25 -5.76
C GLU A 108 0.41 14.98 -6.59
N GLU A 109 0.83 15.88 -7.47
CA GLU A 109 -0.09 16.61 -8.34
C GLU A 109 -0.91 15.66 -9.22
N SER A 110 -0.23 14.73 -9.89
CA SER A 110 -0.89 13.75 -10.75
C SER A 110 -1.79 12.82 -9.94
N PHE A 111 -1.36 12.42 -8.75
CA PHE A 111 -2.17 11.57 -7.90
C PHE A 111 -3.45 12.28 -7.45
N GLN A 112 -3.39 13.54 -7.05
CA GLN A 112 -4.56 14.28 -6.62
C GLN A 112 -5.56 14.46 -7.77
N ALA A 113 -5.07 14.73 -8.99
CA ALA A 113 -5.92 14.81 -10.18
C ALA A 113 -6.61 13.47 -10.46
N LEU A 114 -5.85 12.38 -10.38
CA LEU A 114 -6.37 11.02 -10.59
C LEU A 114 -7.41 10.68 -9.52
N LYS A 115 -7.14 11.02 -8.28
CA LYS A 115 -8.04 10.78 -7.14
C LYS A 115 -9.40 11.43 -7.36
N LYS A 116 -9.40 12.69 -7.79
CA LYS A 116 -10.63 13.42 -8.11
C LYS A 116 -11.40 12.71 -9.21
N ALA A 117 -10.73 12.35 -10.31
CA ALA A 117 -11.37 11.67 -11.43
C ALA A 117 -11.96 10.32 -11.04
N VAL A 118 -11.25 9.55 -10.21
CA VAL A 118 -11.73 8.23 -9.76
C VAL A 118 -12.98 8.38 -8.90
N TYR A 119 -13.02 9.36 -7.99
CA TYR A 119 -14.20 9.58 -7.17
C TYR A 119 -15.40 9.98 -8.02
N GLU A 120 -15.22 10.82 -9.03
CA GLU A 120 -16.28 11.20 -9.95
C GLU A 120 -16.80 10.00 -10.73
N LEU A 121 -15.92 9.12 -11.20
CA LEU A 121 -16.31 7.91 -11.90
C LEU A 121 -17.09 6.95 -11.00
N ARG A 122 -16.70 6.83 -9.74
CA ARG A 122 -17.42 5.99 -8.76
C ARG A 122 -18.83 6.53 -8.53
N GLU A 123 -19.00 7.83 -8.43
CA GLU A 123 -20.31 8.45 -8.28
C GLU A 123 -21.18 8.18 -9.51
N GLN A 124 -20.62 8.30 -10.71
CA GLN A 124 -21.35 8.00 -11.94
C GLN A 124 -21.80 6.55 -12.00
N GLN A 125 -20.96 5.61 -11.59
CA GLN A 125 -21.30 4.20 -11.55
C GLN A 125 -22.39 3.93 -10.52
N ALA A 126 -22.33 4.54 -9.35
CA ALA A 126 -23.33 4.39 -8.32
C ALA A 126 -24.70 4.86 -8.82
N VAL A 127 -24.76 5.99 -9.52
CA VAL A 127 -25.99 6.52 -10.09
C VAL A 127 -26.54 5.56 -11.16
N LEU A 128 -25.68 5.06 -12.04
CA LEU A 128 -26.08 4.14 -13.12
C LEU A 128 -26.66 2.82 -12.58
N HIS A 129 -26.16 2.36 -11.43
CA HIS A 129 -26.62 1.13 -10.81
C HIS A 129 -27.74 1.36 -9.79
N GLY A 130 -28.27 2.59 -9.71
CA GLY A 130 -29.32 2.92 -8.77
C GLY A 130 -28.85 3.03 -7.33
N GLU A 131 -27.55 3.04 -7.09
CA GLU A 131 -26.95 3.20 -5.77
C GLU A 131 -26.74 4.68 -5.51
N THR A 132 -27.45 5.23 -4.55
CA THR A 132 -27.29 6.64 -4.18
C THR A 132 -27.04 6.77 -2.68
N ALA A 133 -26.44 7.89 -2.29
CA ALA A 133 -26.19 8.17 -0.88
C ALA A 133 -27.50 8.25 -0.09
N ASP A 134 -28.62 8.54 -0.75
CA ASP A 134 -29.92 8.66 -0.13
C ASP A 134 -30.53 7.32 0.26
N GLN A 135 -29.94 6.22 -0.18
CA GLN A 135 -30.40 4.87 0.15
C GLN A 135 -29.80 4.32 1.44
N VAL A 136 -29.01 5.11 2.10
CA VAL A 136 -28.38 4.73 3.36
C VAL A 136 -29.37 4.74 4.51
#